data_96809846195d0eaa5eede5f8bf04ef28
#
_entry.id   96809846195d0eaa5eede5f8bf04ef28
#
_cell.length_a   1.000
_cell.length_b   1.000
_cell.length_c   1.000
_cell.angle_alpha   90.00
_cell.angle_beta   90.00
_cell.angle_gamma   90.00
#
_symmetry.space_group_name_H-M   'P 1'
#
loop_
_entity.id
_entity.type
_entity.pdbx_description
1 polymer ?
#
loop_
_entity_poly.entity_id
_entity_poly.type
_entity_poly.pdbx_seq_one_letter_code
_entity_poly.pdbx_strand_id
1 'polypeptide(L)'
;MTASPLAQTPNDMFNAPIAEADPEIAEILDAELSRQQNGLEMIASENFVPRAVLQAQGSVLTNKYAEGYPGRRYYGGCEQVDKIETIARERAKSLFGAEYANVQPHSGAQ
;
A
#
# COMPACT_ATOMS: atom_id res chain seq x y z
N MET A 1 -17.71 -38.95 9.89
CA MET A 1 -16.27 -38.72 10.08
C MET A 1 -15.99 -37.34 9.48
N THR A 2 -15.97 -36.33 10.31
CA THR A 2 -15.60 -34.97 9.90
C THR A 2 -14.07 -34.92 9.78
N ALA A 3 -13.57 -34.65 8.59
CA ALA A 3 -12.15 -34.45 8.39
C ALA A 3 -11.70 -33.27 9.29
N SER A 4 -10.67 -33.52 10.11
CA SER A 4 -10.00 -32.46 10.87
C SER A 4 -9.47 -31.44 9.88
N PRO A 5 -9.65 -30.14 10.10
CA PRO A 5 -9.04 -29.15 9.22
C PRO A 5 -7.53 -29.38 9.25
N LEU A 6 -6.97 -29.67 8.07
CA LEU A 6 -5.52 -29.79 7.89
C LEU A 6 -4.91 -28.48 8.41
N ALA A 7 -4.03 -28.59 9.39
CA ALA A 7 -3.29 -27.42 9.86
C ALA A 7 -2.56 -26.80 8.66
N GLN A 8 -2.90 -25.57 8.33
CA GLN A 8 -2.25 -24.84 7.25
C GLN A 8 -0.74 -24.81 7.50
N THR A 9 0.05 -25.13 6.48
CA THR A 9 1.49 -24.98 6.61
C THR A 9 1.84 -23.49 6.71
N PRO A 10 2.95 -23.11 7.35
CA PRO A 10 3.39 -21.71 7.39
C PRO A 10 3.45 -21.06 5.99
N ASN A 11 3.77 -21.84 4.96
CA ASN A 11 3.83 -21.35 3.58
C ASN A 11 2.44 -21.01 3.02
N ASP A 12 1.41 -21.78 3.39
CA ASP A 12 0.03 -21.50 2.97
C ASP A 12 -0.49 -20.21 3.57
N MET A 13 -0.17 -19.93 4.84
CA MET A 13 -0.57 -18.70 5.52
C MET A 13 0.01 -17.44 4.87
N PHE A 14 1.26 -17.48 4.40
CA PHE A 14 1.89 -16.32 3.75
C PHE A 14 1.46 -16.10 2.29
N ASN A 15 0.90 -17.12 1.64
CA ASN A 15 0.53 -17.05 0.23
C ASN A 15 -0.98 -17.05 0.00
N ALA A 16 -1.78 -17.31 1.02
CA ALA A 16 -3.22 -17.33 0.91
C ALA A 16 -3.76 -15.93 0.55
N PRO A 17 -4.64 -15.81 -0.46
CA PRO A 17 -5.37 -14.58 -0.71
C PRO A 17 -6.32 -14.27 0.45
N ILE A 18 -6.73 -13.01 0.57
CA ILE A 18 -7.61 -12.56 1.67
C ILE A 18 -8.90 -13.39 1.77
N ALA A 19 -9.46 -13.81 0.63
CA ALA A 19 -10.67 -14.62 0.60
C ALA A 19 -10.53 -16.00 1.27
N GLU A 20 -9.32 -16.52 1.38
CA GLU A 20 -9.01 -17.77 2.05
C GLU A 20 -8.51 -17.54 3.48
N ALA A 21 -7.72 -16.48 3.67
CA ALA A 21 -7.13 -16.16 4.97
C ALA A 21 -8.16 -15.55 5.95
N ASP A 22 -9.04 -14.71 5.45
CA ASP A 22 -10.08 -14.02 6.23
C ASP A 22 -11.30 -13.71 5.35
N PRO A 23 -12.24 -14.68 5.21
CA PRO A 23 -13.42 -14.50 4.39
C PRO A 23 -14.33 -13.35 4.83
N GLU A 24 -14.40 -13.06 6.12
CA GLU A 24 -15.23 -11.96 6.65
C GLU A 24 -14.71 -10.59 6.16
N ILE A 25 -13.41 -10.41 6.19
CA ILE A 25 -12.81 -9.19 5.65
C ILE A 25 -12.94 -9.13 4.12
N ALA A 26 -12.82 -10.25 3.43
CA ALA A 26 -13.01 -10.29 1.97
C ALA A 26 -14.42 -9.83 1.57
N GLU A 27 -15.46 -10.30 2.25
CA GLU A 27 -16.85 -9.87 2.02
C GLU A 27 -17.03 -8.37 2.26
N ILE A 28 -16.39 -7.80 3.29
CA ILE A 28 -16.44 -6.35 3.57
C ILE A 28 -15.77 -5.55 2.45
N LEU A 29 -14.63 -6.01 1.96
CA LEU A 29 -13.92 -5.35 0.85
C LEU A 29 -14.75 -5.36 -0.45
N ASP A 30 -15.41 -6.46 -0.75
CA ASP A 30 -16.29 -6.58 -1.91
C ASP A 30 -17.53 -5.69 -1.76
N ALA A 31 -18.11 -5.64 -0.57
CA ALA A 31 -19.24 -4.76 -0.26
C ALA A 31 -18.85 -3.27 -0.38
N GLU A 32 -17.67 -2.89 0.09
CA GLU A 32 -17.16 -1.52 -0.04
C GLU A 32 -16.87 -1.15 -1.51
N LEU A 33 -16.30 -2.07 -2.28
CA LEU A 33 -16.13 -1.88 -3.72
C LEU A 33 -17.47 -1.62 -4.41
N SER A 34 -18.48 -2.42 -4.10
CA SER A 34 -19.85 -2.27 -4.61
C SER A 34 -20.46 -0.92 -4.20
N ARG A 35 -20.27 -0.50 -2.95
CA ARG A 35 -20.73 0.80 -2.45
C ARG A 35 -20.11 1.94 -3.25
N GLN A 36 -18.80 1.92 -3.47
CA GLN A 36 -18.09 2.95 -4.23
C GLN A 36 -18.53 2.99 -5.70
N GLN A 37 -18.76 1.84 -6.33
CA GLN A 37 -19.20 1.76 -7.73
C GLN A 37 -20.63 2.26 -7.95
N ASN A 38 -21.50 2.10 -6.96
CA ASN A 38 -22.93 2.40 -7.08
C ASN A 38 -23.37 3.68 -6.35
N GLY A 39 -22.46 4.32 -5.62
CA GLY A 39 -22.70 5.56 -4.90
C GLY A 39 -22.07 6.76 -5.56
N LEU A 40 -22.60 7.95 -5.28
CA LEU A 40 -21.97 9.22 -5.60
C LEU A 40 -21.25 9.76 -4.36
N GLU A 41 -19.93 9.89 -4.44
CA GLU A 41 -19.14 10.50 -3.38
C GLU A 41 -19.15 12.01 -3.54
N MET A 42 -19.73 12.72 -2.56
CA MET A 42 -19.85 14.17 -2.55
C MET A 42 -18.87 14.85 -1.57
N ILE A 43 -17.92 14.09 -1.04
CA ILE A 43 -16.90 14.59 -0.10
C ILE A 43 -15.72 15.09 -0.91
N ALA A 44 -15.47 16.40 -0.91
CA ALA A 44 -14.46 17.04 -1.75
C ALA A 44 -13.01 16.61 -1.46
N SER A 45 -12.73 16.06 -0.27
CA SER A 45 -11.42 15.55 0.12
C SER A 45 -11.16 14.09 -0.28
N GLU A 46 -12.16 13.40 -0.80
CA GLU A 46 -12.03 12.01 -1.23
C GLU A 46 -11.73 11.92 -2.74
N ASN A 47 -10.92 10.94 -3.11
CA ASN A 47 -10.56 10.67 -4.50
C ASN A 47 -10.38 9.17 -4.72
N PHE A 48 -10.81 8.68 -5.87
CA PHE A 48 -10.62 7.29 -6.25
C PHE A 48 -9.17 7.03 -6.64
N VAL A 49 -8.55 6.06 -5.98
CA VAL A 49 -7.15 5.72 -6.19
C VAL A 49 -7.02 4.76 -7.38
N PRO A 50 -6.13 5.02 -8.36
CA PRO A 50 -5.86 4.08 -9.43
C PRO A 50 -5.38 2.71 -8.91
N ARG A 51 -5.77 1.64 -9.60
CA ARG A 51 -5.36 0.27 -9.24
C ARG A 51 -3.85 0.12 -9.06
N ALA A 52 -3.05 0.79 -9.90
CA ALA A 52 -1.59 0.75 -9.79
C ALA A 52 -1.07 1.29 -8.45
N VAL A 53 -1.73 2.31 -7.88
CA VAL A 53 -1.38 2.84 -6.55
C VAL A 53 -1.74 1.85 -5.46
N LEU A 54 -2.91 1.20 -5.55
CA LEU A 54 -3.30 0.14 -4.61
C LEU A 54 -2.31 -1.03 -4.63
N GLN A 55 -1.86 -1.44 -5.83
CA GLN A 55 -0.86 -2.51 -5.98
C GLN A 55 0.50 -2.13 -5.40
N ALA A 56 0.94 -0.90 -5.60
CA ALA A 56 2.20 -0.42 -5.04
C ALA A 56 2.14 -0.36 -3.50
N GLN A 57 1.04 0.13 -2.95
CA GLN A 57 0.81 0.26 -1.51
C GLN A 57 0.72 -1.10 -0.81
N GLY A 58 0.08 -2.10 -1.43
CA GLY A 58 -0.03 -3.47 -0.95
C GLY A 58 1.12 -4.38 -1.38
N SER A 59 2.29 -3.84 -1.70
CA SER A 59 3.45 -4.62 -2.14
C SER A 59 4.36 -5.04 -0.98
N VAL A 60 5.39 -5.83 -1.30
CA VAL A 60 6.44 -6.26 -0.35
C VAL A 60 7.21 -5.09 0.28
N LEU A 61 7.11 -3.89 -0.25
CA LEU A 61 7.65 -2.67 0.36
C LEU A 61 7.08 -2.43 1.75
N THR A 62 5.87 -2.91 2.03
CA THR A 62 5.22 -2.88 3.34
C THR A 62 6.08 -3.53 4.44
N ASN A 63 6.94 -4.49 4.09
CA ASN A 63 7.82 -5.19 5.03
C ASN A 63 9.06 -4.39 5.41
N LYS A 64 9.38 -3.30 4.68
CA LYS A 64 10.65 -2.61 4.85
C LYS A 64 10.56 -1.38 5.73
N TYR A 65 11.28 -1.43 6.80
CA TYR A 65 11.52 -0.28 7.66
C TYR A 65 12.62 0.61 7.06
N ALA A 66 12.33 1.92 6.81
CA ALA A 66 13.21 2.81 6.03
C ALA A 66 13.34 4.22 6.64
N GLU A 67 13.57 4.27 7.95
CA GLU A 67 13.86 5.55 8.64
C GLU A 67 15.04 6.28 8.01
N GLY A 68 14.93 7.59 7.90
CA GLY A 68 15.91 8.45 7.28
C GLY A 68 15.53 8.83 5.85
N TYR A 69 16.54 9.13 5.03
CA TYR A 69 16.37 9.57 3.65
C TYR A 69 17.26 8.76 2.70
N PRO A 70 17.01 8.80 1.38
CA PRO A 70 17.88 8.13 0.41
C PRO A 70 19.36 8.43 0.64
N GLY A 71 20.18 7.37 0.75
CA GLY A 71 21.60 7.46 1.05
C GLY A 71 21.94 7.79 2.52
N ARG A 72 20.95 8.02 3.37
CA ARG A 72 21.11 8.35 4.80
C ARG A 72 20.11 7.60 5.66
N ARG A 73 20.05 6.29 5.52
CA ARG A 73 19.14 5.42 6.27
C ARG A 73 19.77 4.94 7.58
N TYR A 74 18.92 4.69 8.56
CA TYR A 74 19.36 4.10 9.82
C TYR A 74 19.59 2.59 9.71
N TYR A 75 18.96 1.94 8.71
CA TYR A 75 19.01 0.49 8.50
C TYR A 75 19.48 0.13 7.09
N GLY A 76 20.11 -1.04 6.95
CA GLY A 76 20.48 -1.61 5.67
C GLY A 76 19.28 -2.13 4.86
N GLY A 77 19.51 -2.49 3.61
CA GLY A 77 18.49 -3.08 2.73
C GLY A 77 17.49 -2.08 2.15
N CYS A 78 17.85 -0.80 2.07
CA CYS A 78 16.98 0.26 1.58
C CYS A 78 17.24 0.66 0.11
N GLU A 79 18.03 -0.10 -0.64
CA GLU A 79 18.46 0.25 -2.00
C GLU A 79 17.28 0.44 -2.95
N GLN A 80 16.24 -0.38 -2.82
CA GLN A 80 15.04 -0.26 -3.67
C GLN A 80 14.11 0.84 -3.17
N VAL A 81 13.96 0.99 -1.87
CA VAL A 81 13.20 2.09 -1.26
C VAL A 81 13.81 3.44 -1.63
N ASP A 82 15.14 3.56 -1.62
CA ASP A 82 15.85 4.77 -2.04
C ASP A 82 15.54 5.16 -3.49
N LYS A 83 15.48 4.16 -4.40
CA LYS A 83 15.10 4.40 -5.79
C LYS A 83 13.66 4.90 -5.92
N ILE A 84 12.72 4.28 -5.21
CA ILE A 84 11.31 4.66 -5.25
C ILE A 84 11.12 6.06 -4.69
N GLU A 85 11.70 6.37 -3.54
CA GLU A 85 11.61 7.69 -2.94
C GLU A 85 12.26 8.77 -3.82
N THR A 86 13.40 8.47 -4.45
CA THR A 86 14.04 9.37 -5.39
C THR A 86 13.16 9.64 -6.61
N ILE A 87 12.56 8.59 -7.20
CA ILE A 87 11.63 8.74 -8.33
C ILE A 87 10.42 9.60 -7.93
N ALA A 88 9.83 9.34 -6.77
CA ALA A 88 8.69 10.11 -6.27
C ALA A 88 9.04 11.59 -6.09
N ARG A 89 10.18 11.87 -5.48
CA ARG A 89 10.69 13.23 -5.28
C ARG A 89 10.92 13.95 -6.61
N GLU A 90 11.60 13.33 -7.57
CA GLU A 90 11.88 13.96 -8.88
C GLU A 90 10.61 14.18 -9.69
N ARG A 91 9.64 13.27 -9.60
CA ARG A 91 8.32 13.46 -10.24
C ARG A 91 7.52 14.57 -9.58
N ALA A 92 7.53 14.70 -8.27
CA ALA A 92 6.90 15.81 -7.56
C ALA A 92 7.54 17.16 -7.96
N LYS A 93 8.86 17.24 -8.00
CA LYS A 93 9.57 18.44 -8.48
C LYS A 93 9.16 18.82 -9.90
N SER A 94 9.12 17.84 -10.79
CA SER A 94 8.74 18.07 -12.19
C SER A 94 7.28 18.53 -12.31
N LEU A 95 6.38 17.91 -11.57
CA LEU A 95 4.93 18.21 -11.62
C LEU A 95 4.63 19.64 -11.14
N PHE A 96 5.28 20.07 -10.08
CA PHE A 96 5.03 21.37 -9.44
C PHE A 96 6.03 22.47 -9.86
N GLY A 97 7.02 22.18 -10.69
CA GLY A 97 8.06 23.12 -11.06
C GLY A 97 8.92 23.56 -9.86
N ALA A 98 9.10 22.68 -8.88
CA ALA A 98 9.80 22.98 -7.63
C ALA A 98 11.28 22.56 -7.68
N GLU A 99 12.15 23.32 -7.02
CA GLU A 99 13.56 22.94 -6.86
C GLU A 99 13.73 21.79 -5.87
N TYR A 100 12.88 21.74 -4.84
CA TYR A 100 12.94 20.75 -3.76
C TYR A 100 11.57 20.12 -3.53
N ALA A 101 11.57 18.86 -3.13
CA ALA A 101 10.38 18.14 -2.70
C ALA A 101 10.72 17.17 -1.56
N ASN A 102 9.83 17.06 -0.59
CA ASN A 102 9.82 16.00 0.40
C ASN A 102 8.55 15.17 0.20
N VAL A 103 8.71 13.86 0.05
CA VAL A 103 7.61 12.93 -0.22
C VAL A 103 7.33 11.99 0.95
N GLN A 104 7.82 12.33 2.14
CA GLN A 104 7.61 11.55 3.37
C GLN A 104 6.48 12.04 4.30
N PRO A 105 5.69 13.12 4.02
CA PRO A 105 4.57 13.44 4.89
C PRO A 105 3.64 12.24 5.06
N HIS A 106 3.23 11.95 6.29
CA HIS A 106 2.36 10.81 6.58
C HIS A 106 0.87 11.11 6.33
N SER A 107 0.51 12.38 6.22
CA SER A 107 -0.86 12.83 6.00
C SER A 107 -0.92 14.22 5.40
N GLY A 108 -2.07 14.59 4.85
CA GLY A 108 -2.34 15.94 4.37
C GLY A 108 -2.28 17.03 5.45
N ALA A 109 -2.33 16.66 6.73
CA ALA A 109 -2.18 17.59 7.84
C ALA A 109 -0.76 18.16 7.97
N GLN A 110 0.23 17.52 7.43
CA GLN A 110 1.60 18.02 7.39
C GLN A 110 1.84 19.01 6.27
#